data_4d3b3de5055d827bcec896e769dd9333
#
_entry.id   4d3b3de5055d827bcec896e769dd9333
#
_cell.length_a   1.000
_cell.length_b   1.000
_cell.length_c   1.000
_cell.angle_alpha   90.00
_cell.angle_beta   90.00
_cell.angle_gamma   90.00
#
_symmetry.space_group_name_H-M   'P 1'
#
loop_
_entity.id
_entity.type
_entity.pdbx_description
1 polymer ?
#
loop_
_entity_poly.entity_id
_entity_poly.type
_entity_poly.pdbx_seq_one_letter_code
_entity_poly.pdbx_strand_id
1 'polypeptide(L)'
;MHLLKKERQILKMKINFTNEQNAFRDEVRAWLGSNVPKTPLLSLDTKEGFEQHREWERTLNKGNWSMVTWPKEYGGRGLDLIQWLIFEEEYYRADAPTRVNQNGVFLLGPTLMEFGTHEQKSKFLNAMATGDHIWAQGWSEPGAGSDMAAIRTTAVLEGDHYK
;
A
#
# COMPACT_ATOMS: atom_id res chain seq x y z
N MET A 1 -9.77 6.08 -56.88
CA MET A 1 -10.11 6.59 -55.53
C MET A 1 -9.32 5.79 -54.51
N HIS A 2 -8.06 6.22 -54.22
CA HIS A 2 -7.13 5.55 -53.34
C HIS A 2 -7.28 6.17 -51.96
N LEU A 3 -7.96 5.46 -51.05
CA LEU A 3 -8.03 5.81 -49.64
C LEU A 3 -6.73 5.38 -48.99
N LEU A 4 -5.88 6.34 -48.71
CA LEU A 4 -4.70 6.20 -47.89
C LEU A 4 -5.11 5.74 -46.48
N LYS A 5 -4.86 4.48 -46.16
CA LYS A 5 -4.83 4.00 -44.77
C LYS A 5 -3.64 4.67 -44.07
N LYS A 6 -3.90 5.74 -43.31
CA LYS A 6 -2.95 6.25 -42.31
C LYS A 6 -2.87 5.21 -41.22
N GLU A 7 -1.82 4.40 -41.21
CA GLU A 7 -1.45 3.61 -40.04
C GLU A 7 -1.19 4.59 -38.89
N ARG A 8 -2.04 4.52 -37.86
CA ARG A 8 -1.76 5.21 -36.61
C ARG A 8 -0.55 4.52 -36.00
N GLN A 9 0.59 5.16 -36.10
CA GLN A 9 1.78 4.79 -35.32
C GLN A 9 1.45 4.99 -33.85
N ILE A 10 1.09 3.90 -33.14
CA ILE A 10 0.92 3.91 -31.70
C ILE A 10 2.34 4.10 -31.15
N LEU A 11 2.65 5.29 -30.68
CA LEU A 11 3.85 5.57 -29.91
C LEU A 11 3.78 4.71 -28.64
N LYS A 12 4.43 3.55 -28.68
CA LYS A 12 4.65 2.75 -27.47
C LYS A 12 5.68 3.49 -26.63
N MET A 13 5.20 4.13 -25.56
CA MET A 13 6.08 4.68 -24.54
C MET A 13 6.88 3.53 -23.94
N LYS A 14 8.19 3.51 -24.13
CA LYS A 14 9.11 2.55 -23.52
C LYS A 14 9.73 3.22 -22.30
N ILE A 15 9.45 2.71 -21.12
CA ILE A 15 10.19 3.05 -19.91
C ILE A 15 11.45 2.17 -19.92
N ASN A 16 12.63 2.80 -20.01
CA ASN A 16 13.89 2.10 -19.91
C ASN A 16 14.39 2.25 -18.47
N PHE A 17 14.55 1.15 -17.79
CA PHE A 17 15.12 1.11 -16.44
C PHE A 17 16.66 1.10 -16.50
N THR A 18 17.30 1.70 -15.51
CA THR A 18 18.76 1.64 -15.34
C THR A 18 19.19 0.23 -14.92
N ASN A 19 20.51 -0.03 -14.99
CA ASN A 19 21.05 -1.31 -14.51
C ASN A 19 20.76 -1.54 -13.01
N GLU A 20 20.81 -0.50 -12.19
CA GLU A 20 20.48 -0.55 -10.76
C GLU A 20 19.02 -0.88 -10.53
N GLN A 21 18.11 -0.25 -11.30
CA GLN A 21 16.68 -0.53 -11.24
C GLN A 21 16.34 -1.95 -11.70
N ASN A 22 17.05 -2.47 -12.71
CA ASN A 22 16.89 -3.85 -13.14
C ASN A 22 17.44 -4.85 -12.08
N ALA A 23 18.56 -4.55 -11.44
CA ALA A 23 19.08 -5.36 -10.34
C ALA A 23 18.12 -5.38 -9.15
N PHE A 24 17.52 -4.22 -8.82
CA PHE A 24 16.46 -4.13 -7.81
C PHE A 24 15.24 -4.98 -8.18
N ARG A 25 14.81 -4.97 -9.44
CA ARG A 25 13.72 -5.82 -9.95
C ARG A 25 14.01 -7.30 -9.72
N ASP A 26 15.24 -7.72 -9.99
CA ASP A 26 15.65 -9.11 -9.80
C ASP A 26 15.67 -9.49 -8.31
N GLU A 27 16.09 -8.57 -7.42
CA GLU A 27 15.99 -8.74 -5.96
C GLU A 27 14.54 -8.96 -5.51
N VAL A 28 13.62 -8.07 -5.95
CA VAL A 28 12.19 -8.17 -5.64
C VAL A 28 11.62 -9.52 -6.11
N ARG A 29 11.92 -9.88 -7.36
CA ARG A 29 11.46 -11.13 -7.98
C ARG A 29 11.93 -12.36 -7.24
N ALA A 30 13.19 -12.40 -6.86
CA ALA A 30 13.78 -13.52 -6.11
C ALA A 30 13.12 -13.66 -4.73
N TRP A 31 12.90 -12.54 -4.05
CA TRP A 31 12.26 -12.56 -2.73
C TRP A 31 10.79 -13.00 -2.82
N LEU A 32 10.01 -12.42 -3.73
CA LEU A 32 8.60 -12.79 -3.93
C LEU A 32 8.47 -14.26 -4.34
N GLY A 33 9.30 -14.74 -5.27
CA GLY A 33 9.30 -16.13 -5.70
C GLY A 33 9.57 -17.13 -4.58
N SER A 34 10.28 -16.70 -3.52
CA SER A 34 10.59 -17.54 -2.36
C SER A 34 9.57 -17.44 -1.23
N ASN A 35 8.79 -16.35 -1.17
CA ASN A 35 7.95 -16.04 -0.01
C ASN A 35 6.45 -15.98 -0.29
N VAL A 36 6.03 -15.74 -1.55
CA VAL A 36 4.60 -15.75 -1.90
C VAL A 36 4.02 -17.14 -1.65
N PRO A 37 2.88 -17.24 -0.93
CA PRO A 37 2.22 -18.53 -0.69
C PRO A 37 1.89 -19.24 -2.00
N LYS A 38 2.20 -20.54 -2.08
CA LYS A 38 1.90 -21.37 -3.27
C LYS A 38 0.40 -21.64 -3.46
N THR A 39 -0.35 -21.53 -2.38
CA THR A 39 -1.81 -21.67 -2.38
C THR A 39 -2.41 -20.30 -2.08
N PRO A 40 -3.39 -19.84 -2.88
CA PRO A 40 -4.09 -18.60 -2.60
C PRO A 40 -4.64 -18.58 -1.18
N LEU A 41 -4.55 -17.42 -0.53
CA LEU A 41 -5.12 -17.23 0.80
C LEU A 41 -6.65 -17.21 0.73
N LEU A 42 -7.30 -17.47 1.86
CA LEU A 42 -8.76 -17.39 1.96
C LEU A 42 -9.25 -15.94 1.75
N SER A 43 -10.54 -15.78 1.41
CA SER A 43 -11.15 -14.46 1.23
C SER A 43 -10.99 -13.60 2.46
N LEU A 44 -10.69 -12.31 2.23
CA LEU A 44 -10.65 -11.26 3.26
C LEU A 44 -11.98 -11.05 3.99
N ASP A 45 -13.09 -11.52 3.43
CA ASP A 45 -14.42 -11.41 4.05
C ASP A 45 -14.59 -12.36 5.25
N THR A 46 -13.65 -13.29 5.44
CA THR A 46 -13.63 -14.21 6.57
C THR A 46 -12.59 -13.79 7.60
N LYS A 47 -12.87 -14.07 8.88
CA LYS A 47 -11.89 -13.80 9.94
C LYS A 47 -10.57 -14.55 9.71
N GLU A 48 -10.66 -15.80 9.29
CA GLU A 48 -9.48 -16.63 9.01
C GLU A 48 -8.67 -16.07 7.85
N GLY A 49 -9.32 -15.70 6.74
CA GLY A 49 -8.64 -15.10 5.59
C GLY A 49 -8.00 -13.77 5.94
N PHE A 50 -8.68 -12.92 6.73
CA PHE A 50 -8.10 -11.68 7.21
C PHE A 50 -6.81 -11.92 8.01
N GLU A 51 -6.78 -12.90 8.93
CA GLU A 51 -5.57 -13.22 9.70
C GLU A 51 -4.46 -13.80 8.82
N GLN A 52 -4.77 -14.59 7.78
CA GLN A 52 -3.79 -15.07 6.81
C GLN A 52 -3.14 -13.90 6.05
N HIS A 53 -3.92 -12.93 5.59
CA HIS A 53 -3.42 -11.74 4.91
C HIS A 53 -2.63 -10.82 5.86
N ARG A 54 -3.03 -10.76 7.13
CA ARG A 54 -2.28 -10.04 8.16
C ARG A 54 -0.91 -10.70 8.44
N GLU A 55 -0.83 -12.03 8.43
CA GLU A 55 0.46 -12.72 8.55
C GLU A 55 1.34 -12.49 7.30
N TRP A 56 0.73 -12.30 6.14
CA TRP A 56 1.45 -11.86 4.96
C TRP A 56 2.07 -10.46 5.12
N GLU A 57 1.36 -9.49 5.72
CA GLU A 57 1.94 -8.19 6.08
C GLU A 57 3.18 -8.35 6.99
N ARG A 58 3.10 -9.24 7.97
CA ARG A 58 4.25 -9.54 8.85
C ARG A 58 5.40 -10.18 8.08
N THR A 59 5.11 -11.03 7.12
CA THR A 59 6.11 -11.65 6.24
C THR A 59 6.82 -10.59 5.38
N LEU A 60 6.06 -9.66 4.81
CA LEU A 60 6.62 -8.50 4.09
C LEU A 60 7.51 -7.65 5.00
N ASN A 61 7.06 -7.40 6.23
CA ASN A 61 7.83 -6.60 7.19
C ASN A 61 9.14 -7.30 7.59
N LYS A 62 9.10 -8.60 7.91
CA LYS A 62 10.30 -9.40 8.23
C LYS A 62 11.31 -9.40 7.07
N GLY A 63 10.82 -9.38 5.82
CA GLY A 63 11.64 -9.25 4.62
C GLY A 63 12.05 -7.80 4.29
N ASN A 64 11.62 -6.83 5.09
CA ASN A 64 11.80 -5.40 4.84
C ASN A 64 11.16 -4.91 3.51
N TRP A 65 9.99 -5.46 3.15
CA TRP A 65 9.24 -5.14 1.95
C TRP A 65 7.89 -4.48 2.21
N SER A 66 7.46 -4.35 3.47
CA SER A 66 6.16 -3.76 3.78
C SER A 66 6.08 -2.27 3.44
N MET A 67 7.18 -1.53 3.63
CA MET A 67 7.26 -0.07 3.51
C MET A 67 8.41 0.35 2.58
N VAL A 68 8.24 0.17 1.28
CA VAL A 68 9.31 0.40 0.28
C VAL A 68 9.80 1.85 0.28
N THR A 69 8.88 2.82 0.32
CA THR A 69 9.20 4.26 0.21
C THR A 69 9.37 4.97 1.55
N TRP A 70 8.90 4.38 2.65
CA TRP A 70 9.01 5.06 3.94
C TRP A 70 10.47 5.26 4.35
N PRO A 71 10.78 6.31 5.10
CA PRO A 71 12.10 6.50 5.71
C PRO A 71 12.52 5.30 6.56
N LYS A 72 13.81 5.01 6.57
CA LYS A 72 14.38 3.87 7.33
C LYS A 72 14.10 3.96 8.82
N GLU A 73 14.06 5.18 9.37
CA GLU A 73 13.74 5.44 10.79
C GLU A 73 12.32 4.98 11.19
N TYR A 74 11.40 4.86 10.21
CA TYR A 74 10.03 4.38 10.42
C TYR A 74 9.80 2.96 9.87
N GLY A 75 10.86 2.19 9.68
CA GLY A 75 10.79 0.81 9.24
C GLY A 75 10.66 0.63 7.71
N GLY A 76 10.91 1.68 6.94
CA GLY A 76 10.92 1.63 5.48
C GLY A 76 12.29 1.37 4.87
N ARG A 77 12.35 1.20 3.57
CA ARG A 77 13.61 1.06 2.80
C ARG A 77 14.18 2.40 2.35
N GLY A 78 13.40 3.48 2.36
CA GLY A 78 13.79 4.81 1.89
C GLY A 78 14.04 4.85 0.38
N LEU A 79 13.35 4.03 -0.40
CA LEU A 79 13.51 3.93 -1.83
C LEU A 79 12.65 4.95 -2.57
N ASP A 80 13.01 5.24 -3.83
CA ASP A 80 12.31 6.19 -4.67
C ASP A 80 11.03 5.63 -5.28
N LEU A 81 10.27 6.51 -5.96
CA LEU A 81 9.00 6.15 -6.60
C LEU A 81 9.16 5.16 -7.76
N ILE A 82 10.30 5.16 -8.45
CA ILE A 82 10.55 4.22 -9.55
C ILE A 82 10.81 2.82 -8.98
N GLN A 83 11.54 2.73 -7.90
CA GLN A 83 11.76 1.47 -7.20
C GLN A 83 10.45 0.94 -6.59
N TRP A 84 9.61 1.83 -6.04
CA TRP A 84 8.27 1.43 -5.60
C TRP A 84 7.40 0.92 -6.76
N LEU A 85 7.40 1.59 -7.91
CA LEU A 85 6.70 1.12 -9.11
C LEU A 85 7.18 -0.27 -9.53
N ILE A 86 8.49 -0.50 -9.53
CA ILE A 86 9.08 -1.81 -9.86
C ILE A 86 8.59 -2.87 -8.86
N PHE A 87 8.57 -2.54 -7.55
CA PHE A 87 8.07 -3.44 -6.52
C PHE A 87 6.61 -3.82 -6.77
N GLU A 88 5.74 -2.84 -7.02
CA GLU A 88 4.32 -3.09 -7.28
C GLU A 88 4.10 -3.93 -8.55
N GLU A 89 4.84 -3.65 -9.65
CA GLU A 89 4.77 -4.49 -10.87
C GLU A 89 5.11 -5.96 -10.57
N GLU A 90 6.21 -6.21 -9.85
CA GLU A 90 6.63 -7.58 -9.53
C GLU A 90 5.71 -8.23 -8.49
N TYR A 91 5.15 -7.43 -7.55
CA TYR A 91 4.19 -7.89 -6.55
C TYR A 91 2.93 -8.46 -7.22
N TYR A 92 2.32 -7.70 -8.13
CA TYR A 92 1.15 -8.15 -8.88
C TYR A 92 1.48 -9.28 -9.87
N ARG A 93 2.65 -9.28 -10.48
CA ARG A 93 3.09 -10.36 -11.38
C ARG A 93 3.28 -11.69 -10.66
N ALA A 94 3.67 -11.63 -9.40
CA ALA A 94 3.86 -12.81 -8.56
C ALA A 94 2.54 -13.32 -7.94
N ASP A 95 1.38 -12.73 -8.27
CA ASP A 95 0.09 -13.00 -7.64
C ASP A 95 0.17 -12.94 -6.09
N ALA A 96 0.96 -12.00 -5.58
CA ALA A 96 1.14 -11.84 -4.14
C ALA A 96 -0.18 -11.45 -3.45
N PRO A 97 -0.42 -11.89 -2.20
CA PRO A 97 -1.68 -11.66 -1.50
C PRO A 97 -2.06 -10.19 -1.37
N THR A 98 -3.34 -9.89 -1.42
CA THR A 98 -3.86 -8.54 -1.17
C THR A 98 -3.41 -8.03 0.19
N ARG A 99 -2.94 -6.79 0.23
CA ARG A 99 -2.50 -6.11 1.45
C ARG A 99 -3.69 -5.57 2.23
N VAL A 100 -3.71 -5.80 3.54
CA VAL A 100 -4.84 -5.39 4.41
C VAL A 100 -4.66 -4.02 5.05
N ASN A 101 -3.45 -3.46 5.03
CA ASN A 101 -3.13 -2.20 5.70
C ASN A 101 -2.90 -1.01 4.75
N GLN A 102 -3.47 -1.01 3.57
CA GLN A 102 -3.25 0.04 2.58
C GLN A 102 -3.65 1.43 3.08
N ASN A 103 -4.76 1.57 3.81
CA ASN A 103 -5.17 2.85 4.38
C ASN A 103 -4.17 3.39 5.41
N GLY A 104 -3.58 2.50 6.22
CA GLY A 104 -2.51 2.87 7.13
C GLY A 104 -1.26 3.30 6.38
N VAL A 105 -0.80 2.47 5.46
CA VAL A 105 0.48 2.63 4.75
C VAL A 105 0.51 3.83 3.82
N PHE A 106 -0.56 4.03 3.04
CA PHE A 106 -0.57 5.03 1.96
C PHE A 106 -1.30 6.34 2.31
N LEU A 107 -2.12 6.36 3.35
CA LEU A 107 -2.87 7.56 3.77
C LEU A 107 -2.41 8.07 5.14
N LEU A 108 -2.62 7.28 6.20
CA LEU A 108 -2.34 7.75 7.55
C LEU A 108 -0.83 7.84 7.83
N GLY A 109 -0.04 6.88 7.39
CA GLY A 109 1.41 6.87 7.63
C GLY A 109 2.11 8.11 7.10
N PRO A 110 1.97 8.47 5.81
CA PRO A 110 2.52 9.71 5.26
C PRO A 110 2.02 10.96 5.99
N THR A 111 0.73 11.00 6.36
CA THR A 111 0.17 12.12 7.12
C THR A 111 0.80 12.24 8.50
N LEU A 112 0.99 11.12 9.22
CA LEU A 112 1.67 11.11 10.51
C LEU A 112 3.14 11.52 10.39
N MET A 113 3.85 11.05 9.36
CA MET A 113 5.25 11.42 9.12
C MET A 113 5.42 12.92 8.90
N GLU A 114 4.47 13.57 8.23
CA GLU A 114 4.51 15.01 7.97
C GLU A 114 4.03 15.81 9.18
N PHE A 115 2.84 15.53 9.70
CA PHE A 115 2.11 16.38 10.64
C PHE A 115 2.01 15.81 12.07
N GLY A 116 2.33 14.55 12.28
CA GLY A 116 2.19 13.91 13.59
C GLY A 116 3.21 14.40 14.61
N THR A 117 2.84 14.40 15.89
CA THR A 117 3.77 14.62 16.99
C THR A 117 4.77 13.46 17.09
N HIS A 118 5.88 13.68 17.77
CA HIS A 118 6.87 12.61 18.00
C HIS A 118 6.24 11.37 18.70
N GLU A 119 5.37 11.62 19.66
CA GLU A 119 4.65 10.57 20.38
C GLU A 119 3.73 9.77 19.44
N GLN A 120 2.97 10.44 18.56
CA GLN A 120 2.12 9.78 17.58
C GLN A 120 2.93 8.94 16.59
N LYS A 121 4.03 9.48 16.08
CA LYS A 121 4.94 8.77 15.15
C LYS A 121 5.49 7.50 15.80
N SER A 122 6.04 7.58 17.00
CA SER A 122 6.60 6.44 17.71
C SER A 122 5.57 5.40 18.11
N LYS A 123 4.35 5.83 18.45
CA LYS A 123 3.27 4.92 18.83
C LYS A 123 2.70 4.15 17.64
N PHE A 124 2.52 4.78 16.49
CA PHE A 124 1.71 4.22 15.40
C PHE A 124 2.50 3.71 14.21
N LEU A 125 3.60 4.37 13.81
CA LEU A 125 4.25 4.04 12.55
C LEU A 125 4.85 2.63 12.55
N ASN A 126 5.56 2.25 13.61
CA ASN A 126 6.14 0.92 13.69
C ASN A 126 5.05 -0.17 13.73
N ALA A 127 4.03 0.00 14.57
CA ALA A 127 2.91 -0.95 14.66
C ALA A 127 2.12 -1.08 13.34
N MET A 128 2.07 -0.01 12.54
CA MET A 128 1.51 0.00 11.20
C MET A 128 2.41 -0.78 10.22
N ALA A 129 3.73 -0.58 10.29
CA ALA A 129 4.69 -1.25 9.42
C ALA A 129 4.76 -2.76 9.67
N THR A 130 4.60 -3.21 10.92
CA THR A 130 4.60 -4.63 11.31
C THR A 130 3.27 -5.34 11.01
N GLY A 131 2.20 -4.61 10.69
CA GLY A 131 0.85 -5.17 10.56
C GLY A 131 0.17 -5.49 11.91
N ASP A 132 0.70 -4.96 13.02
CA ASP A 132 0.05 -5.10 14.34
C ASP A 132 -1.15 -4.17 14.46
N HIS A 133 -1.06 -2.98 13.87
CA HIS A 133 -2.19 -2.07 13.70
C HIS A 133 -2.65 -2.04 12.25
N ILE A 134 -3.91 -2.41 12.04
CA ILE A 134 -4.59 -2.30 10.75
C ILE A 134 -5.54 -1.11 10.79
N TRP A 135 -5.48 -0.28 9.76
CA TRP A 135 -6.24 0.97 9.71
C TRP A 135 -7.33 0.91 8.65
N ALA A 136 -8.51 1.36 9.03
CA ALA A 136 -9.65 1.53 8.15
C ALA A 136 -10.00 3.01 8.02
N GLN A 137 -10.63 3.37 6.92
CA GLN A 137 -11.12 4.72 6.67
C GLN A 137 -12.64 4.77 6.83
N GLY A 138 -13.13 5.60 7.76
CA GLY A 138 -14.53 5.92 7.92
C GLY A 138 -14.81 7.32 7.37
N TRP A 139 -14.85 7.46 6.03
CA TRP A 139 -14.96 8.76 5.37
C TRP A 139 -16.33 9.01 4.77
N SER A 140 -16.81 8.10 3.94
CA SER A 140 -18.10 8.22 3.25
C SER A 140 -19.22 7.59 4.06
N GLU A 141 -20.41 8.14 3.95
CA GLU A 141 -21.65 7.57 4.45
C GLU A 141 -22.51 7.03 3.28
N PRO A 142 -23.50 6.17 3.52
CA PRO A 142 -24.36 5.67 2.44
C PRO A 142 -25.02 6.77 1.60
N GLY A 143 -25.29 7.94 2.19
CA GLY A 143 -25.89 9.10 1.52
C GLY A 143 -24.92 10.22 1.18
N ALA A 144 -23.62 10.08 1.46
CA ALA A 144 -22.64 11.15 1.33
C ALA A 144 -21.28 10.60 0.86
N GLY A 145 -21.04 10.64 -0.43
CA GLY A 145 -19.74 10.29 -1.05
C GLY A 145 -19.04 11.53 -1.58
N SER A 146 -19.14 11.79 -2.89
CA SER A 146 -18.54 12.98 -3.51
C SER A 146 -19.11 14.29 -2.95
N ASP A 147 -20.38 14.31 -2.56
CA ASP A 147 -20.97 15.40 -1.80
C ASP A 147 -20.71 15.22 -0.30
N MET A 148 -19.56 15.65 0.15
CA MET A 148 -19.16 15.59 1.57
C MET A 148 -20.00 16.52 2.46
N ALA A 149 -20.60 17.56 1.91
CA ALA A 149 -21.47 18.46 2.67
C ALA A 149 -22.77 17.77 3.15
N ALA A 150 -23.13 16.63 2.55
CA ALA A 150 -24.26 15.83 2.94
C ALA A 150 -23.99 14.86 4.10
N ILE A 151 -22.77 14.83 4.67
CA ILE A 151 -22.39 14.00 5.83
C ILE A 151 -23.27 14.39 7.03
N ARG A 152 -23.83 13.37 7.69
CA ARG A 152 -24.71 13.51 8.84
C ARG A 152 -24.10 13.08 10.16
N THR A 153 -22.97 12.40 10.12
CA THR A 153 -22.23 12.04 11.34
C THR A 153 -21.89 13.31 12.12
N THR A 154 -22.23 13.32 13.38
CA THR A 154 -21.97 14.43 14.31
C THR A 154 -21.02 13.97 15.40
N ALA A 155 -20.26 14.90 15.97
CA ALA A 155 -19.43 14.67 17.13
C ALA A 155 -19.81 15.69 18.20
N VAL A 156 -20.35 15.23 19.31
CA VAL A 156 -20.76 16.07 20.44
C VAL A 156 -19.73 15.94 21.56
N LEU A 157 -19.19 17.08 22.02
CA LEU A 157 -18.22 17.08 23.11
C LEU A 157 -18.94 16.80 24.44
N GLU A 158 -18.58 15.70 25.10
CA GLU A 158 -19.06 15.32 26.43
C GLU A 158 -17.87 15.21 27.39
N GLY A 159 -17.63 16.27 28.17
CA GLY A 159 -16.46 16.33 29.06
C GLY A 159 -15.16 16.44 28.28
N ASP A 160 -14.31 15.41 28.33
CA ASP A 160 -12.99 15.34 27.69
C ASP A 160 -12.95 14.48 26.41
N HIS A 161 -14.11 13.98 25.96
CA HIS A 161 -14.21 13.10 24.79
C HIS A 161 -15.40 13.46 23.90
N TYR A 162 -15.33 13.03 22.65
CA TYR A 162 -16.43 13.15 21.69
C TYR A 162 -17.22 11.85 21.62
N LYS A 163 -18.54 12.03 21.45
CA LYS A 163 -19.49 10.94 21.23
C LYS A 163 -20.13 11.06 19.86
#